data_955d2b631436709d8fb7b814a6090d90
#
_entry.id   955d2b631436709d8fb7b814a6090d90
#
_cell.length_a   1.000
_cell.length_b   1.000
_cell.length_c   1.000
_cell.angle_alpha   90.00
_cell.angle_beta   90.00
_cell.angle_gamma   90.00
#
_symmetry.space_group_name_H-M   'P 1'
#
loop_
_entity.id
_entity.type
_entity.pdbx_description
1 polymer ?
#
loop_
_entity_poly.entity_id
_entity_poly.type
_entity_poly.pdbx_seq_one_letter_code
_entity_poly.pdbx_strand_id
1 'polypeptide(L)'
;YFTTCGWMMWNWLVSALAVGATVMLYDGSPFHPDANILWDYCQDEAFTTFGTSAKYIAALEKAGARPGSTHNLGQLQSILSTGSPLLPESYDFVYREIKPDLRLSSISGGTDIISCFALGNPLLPVYRGELQCRGLGMAVAIYNDAGEPVSGEKGELVCCKTFPSMPIGFWNDADG
;
A
#
# COMPACT_ATOMS: atom_id res chain seq x y z
N TYR A 1 1.57 -9.78 0.53
CA TYR A 1 0.89 -8.77 -0.29
C TYR A 1 -0.01 -9.45 -1.33
N PHE A 2 -1.30 -9.14 -1.34
CA PHE A 2 -2.22 -9.65 -2.37
C PHE A 2 -1.99 -8.91 -3.70
N THR A 3 -1.38 -9.58 -4.67
CA THR A 3 -0.96 -9.01 -5.94
C THR A 3 -0.84 -10.09 -7.02
N THR A 4 -0.54 -9.70 -8.23
CA THR A 4 -0.19 -10.60 -9.34
C THR A 4 1.25 -10.36 -9.80
N CYS A 5 1.83 -11.31 -10.53
CA CYS A 5 3.22 -11.21 -11.03
C CYS A 5 3.46 -10.02 -11.96
N GLY A 6 2.41 -9.46 -12.57
CA GLY A 6 2.50 -8.30 -13.46
C GLY A 6 2.51 -6.94 -12.76
N TRP A 7 2.42 -6.90 -11.44
CA TRP A 7 2.37 -5.65 -10.67
C TRP A 7 3.64 -5.43 -9.86
N MET A 8 3.99 -4.19 -9.57
CA MET A 8 5.16 -3.81 -8.78
C MET A 8 5.18 -4.49 -7.40
N MET A 9 4.03 -4.68 -6.78
CA MET A 9 3.92 -5.31 -5.46
C MET A 9 4.46 -6.74 -5.42
N TRP A 10 4.48 -7.46 -6.56
CA TRP A 10 5.13 -8.75 -6.67
C TRP A 10 6.65 -8.63 -6.47
N ASN A 11 7.28 -7.62 -7.07
CA ASN A 11 8.72 -7.38 -6.90
C ASN A 11 9.05 -7.10 -5.43
N TRP A 12 8.24 -6.33 -4.73
CA TRP A 12 8.41 -6.11 -3.30
C TRP A 12 8.22 -7.37 -2.47
N LEU A 13 7.20 -8.15 -2.78
CA LEU A 13 6.94 -9.41 -2.09
C LEU A 13 8.15 -10.33 -2.20
N VAL A 14 8.69 -10.52 -3.40
CA VAL A 14 9.86 -11.38 -3.65
C VAL A 14 11.12 -10.79 -3.02
N SER A 15 11.35 -9.49 -3.11
CA SER A 15 12.54 -8.84 -2.55
C SER A 15 12.56 -8.87 -1.02
N ALA A 16 11.42 -9.05 -0.35
CA ALA A 16 11.36 -9.21 1.10
C ALA A 16 12.13 -10.46 1.58
N LEU A 17 12.35 -11.46 0.73
CA LEU A 17 13.19 -12.62 1.04
C LEU A 17 14.64 -12.24 1.34
N ALA A 18 15.15 -11.14 0.75
CA ALA A 18 16.50 -10.66 0.98
C ALA A 18 16.76 -10.18 2.42
N VAL A 19 15.70 -9.82 3.14
CA VAL A 19 15.77 -9.43 4.57
C VAL A 19 15.27 -10.52 5.51
N GLY A 20 15.10 -11.75 5.00
CA GLY A 20 14.70 -12.92 5.78
C GLY A 20 13.20 -12.95 6.14
N ALA A 21 12.36 -12.18 5.45
CA ALA A 21 10.93 -12.23 5.66
C ALA A 21 10.34 -13.53 5.10
N THR A 22 9.34 -14.09 5.80
CA THR A 22 8.52 -15.16 5.25
C THR A 22 7.48 -14.56 4.31
N VAL A 23 7.49 -15.02 3.06
CA VAL A 23 6.55 -14.57 2.03
C VAL A 23 5.38 -15.53 1.96
N MET A 24 4.17 -15.00 2.14
CA MET A 24 2.94 -15.77 2.04
C MET A 24 2.33 -15.57 0.65
N LEU A 25 2.07 -16.69 -0.02
CA LEU A 25 1.49 -16.71 -1.38
C LEU A 25 0.05 -17.21 -1.31
N TYR A 26 -0.82 -16.56 -2.05
CA TYR A 26 -2.22 -16.93 -2.15
C TYR A 26 -2.64 -16.97 -3.62
N ASP A 27 -3.16 -18.11 -4.05
CA ASP A 27 -3.71 -18.32 -5.39
C ASP A 27 -5.22 -18.56 -5.28
N GLY A 28 -6.00 -17.50 -5.49
CA GLY A 28 -7.45 -17.59 -5.38
C GLY A 28 -8.13 -16.22 -5.35
N SER A 29 -9.46 -16.26 -5.32
CA SER A 29 -10.27 -15.06 -5.15
C SER A 29 -10.27 -14.60 -3.68
N PRO A 30 -10.07 -13.29 -3.41
CA PRO A 30 -10.07 -12.77 -2.03
C PRO A 30 -11.46 -12.76 -1.37
N PHE A 31 -12.51 -13.16 -2.11
CA PHE A 31 -13.91 -13.20 -1.65
C PHE A 31 -14.56 -14.56 -1.87
N HIS A 32 -13.80 -15.63 -2.11
CA HIS A 32 -14.34 -16.96 -2.27
C HIS A 32 -13.70 -17.92 -1.25
N PRO A 33 -14.47 -18.64 -0.44
CA PRO A 33 -15.96 -18.75 -0.44
C PRO A 33 -16.68 -17.53 0.13
N ASP A 34 -16.00 -16.69 0.90
CA ASP A 34 -16.57 -15.47 1.49
C ASP A 34 -15.49 -14.39 1.73
N ALA A 35 -15.87 -13.29 2.38
CA ALA A 35 -14.99 -12.14 2.62
C ALA A 35 -13.92 -12.38 3.72
N ASN A 36 -13.97 -13.51 4.43
CA ASN A 36 -13.03 -13.80 5.53
C ASN A 36 -11.82 -14.60 5.07
N ILE A 37 -11.84 -15.21 3.90
CA ILE A 37 -10.80 -16.15 3.45
C ILE A 37 -9.36 -15.64 3.63
N LEU A 38 -9.10 -14.36 3.35
CA LEU A 38 -7.77 -13.80 3.59
C LEU A 38 -7.50 -13.48 5.06
N TRP A 39 -8.54 -13.32 5.87
CA TRP A 39 -8.42 -13.10 7.31
C TRP A 39 -8.22 -14.40 8.06
N ASP A 40 -8.86 -15.49 7.62
CA ASP A 40 -8.56 -16.86 8.06
C ASP A 40 -7.07 -17.14 7.84
N TYR A 41 -6.58 -16.90 6.62
CA TYR A 41 -5.18 -17.08 6.27
C TYR A 41 -4.24 -16.16 7.09
N CYS A 42 -4.64 -14.91 7.31
CA CYS A 42 -3.90 -13.96 8.13
C CYS A 42 -3.75 -14.44 9.58
N GLN A 43 -4.80 -14.98 10.15
CA GLN A 43 -4.81 -15.56 11.50
C GLN A 43 -3.96 -16.83 11.58
N ASP A 44 -4.19 -17.79 10.68
CA ASP A 44 -3.59 -19.12 10.71
C ASP A 44 -2.06 -19.05 10.54
N GLU A 45 -1.58 -18.14 9.69
CA GLU A 45 -0.17 -17.94 9.42
C GLU A 45 0.44 -16.76 10.20
N ALA A 46 -0.32 -16.18 11.11
CA ALA A 46 0.12 -15.10 12.01
C ALA A 46 0.81 -13.93 11.27
N PHE A 47 0.14 -13.37 10.26
CA PHE A 47 0.69 -12.26 9.48
C PHE A 47 1.11 -11.09 10.35
N THR A 48 2.30 -10.54 10.09
CA THR A 48 2.74 -9.28 10.66
C THR A 48 2.44 -8.09 9.75
N THR A 49 2.39 -8.33 8.45
CA THR A 49 2.10 -7.31 7.43
C THR A 49 1.12 -7.87 6.40
N PHE A 50 0.05 -7.14 6.17
CA PHE A 50 -0.96 -7.46 5.17
C PHE A 50 -1.01 -6.35 4.12
N GLY A 51 -0.66 -6.65 2.88
CA GLY A 51 -0.69 -5.71 1.77
C GLY A 51 -1.88 -5.97 0.85
N THR A 52 -2.60 -4.92 0.48
CA THR A 52 -3.80 -5.01 -0.34
C THR A 52 -4.07 -3.74 -1.15
N SER A 53 -5.27 -3.57 -1.66
CA SER A 53 -5.72 -2.39 -2.39
C SER A 53 -6.83 -1.64 -1.64
N ALA A 54 -6.97 -0.35 -1.92
CA ALA A 54 -8.08 0.46 -1.41
C ALA A 54 -9.44 -0.13 -1.82
N LYS A 55 -9.53 -0.71 -3.03
CA LYS A 55 -10.75 -1.38 -3.51
C LYS A 55 -11.12 -2.60 -2.68
N TYR A 56 -10.14 -3.39 -2.24
CA TYR A 56 -10.39 -4.55 -1.38
C TYR A 56 -10.95 -4.10 -0.03
N ILE A 57 -10.36 -3.08 0.59
CA ILE A 57 -10.83 -2.54 1.88
C ILE A 57 -12.28 -2.03 1.76
N ALA A 58 -12.58 -1.25 0.71
CA ALA A 58 -13.94 -0.77 0.46
C ALA A 58 -14.95 -1.93 0.20
N ALA A 59 -14.51 -2.99 -0.47
CA ALA A 59 -15.35 -4.16 -0.70
C ALA A 59 -15.61 -4.96 0.59
N LEU A 60 -14.65 -5.06 1.50
CA LEU A 60 -14.84 -5.64 2.83
C LEU A 60 -15.87 -4.86 3.64
N GLU A 61 -15.76 -3.53 3.67
CA GLU A 61 -16.72 -2.66 4.35
C GLU A 61 -18.13 -2.85 3.78
N LYS A 62 -18.26 -2.87 2.45
CA LYS A 62 -19.54 -3.14 1.77
C LYS A 62 -20.10 -4.51 2.08
N ALA A 63 -19.26 -5.53 2.24
CA ALA A 63 -19.66 -6.88 2.61
C ALA A 63 -20.04 -7.01 4.10
N GLY A 64 -19.83 -5.96 4.90
CA GLY A 64 -20.08 -5.98 6.34
C GLY A 64 -19.11 -6.86 7.11
N ALA A 65 -17.94 -7.13 6.57
CA ALA A 65 -16.91 -7.93 7.23
C ALA A 65 -16.37 -7.22 8.48
N ARG A 66 -16.09 -8.00 9.53
CA ARG A 66 -15.58 -7.49 10.82
C ARG A 66 -14.41 -8.35 11.31
N PRO A 67 -13.29 -8.35 10.61
CA PRO A 67 -12.17 -9.25 10.91
C PRO A 67 -11.67 -9.15 12.36
N GLY A 68 -11.65 -7.95 12.93
CA GLY A 68 -11.22 -7.74 14.32
C GLY A 68 -12.10 -8.39 15.39
N SER A 69 -13.36 -8.69 15.07
CA SER A 69 -14.27 -9.40 15.98
C SER A 69 -14.36 -10.90 15.73
N THR A 70 -13.94 -11.36 14.56
CA THR A 70 -14.08 -12.76 14.13
C THR A 70 -12.75 -13.53 14.09
N HIS A 71 -11.61 -12.83 14.08
CA HIS A 71 -10.29 -13.43 13.94
C HIS A 71 -9.31 -12.93 15.01
N ASN A 72 -8.31 -13.75 15.32
CA ASN A 72 -7.19 -13.34 16.15
C ASN A 72 -6.10 -12.65 15.29
N LEU A 73 -6.12 -11.33 15.25
CA LEU A 73 -5.16 -10.51 14.50
C LEU A 73 -4.05 -9.93 15.40
N GLY A 74 -3.74 -10.59 16.51
CA GLY A 74 -2.75 -10.10 17.49
C GLY A 74 -1.37 -9.82 16.91
N GLN A 75 -0.93 -10.59 15.93
CA GLN A 75 0.38 -10.44 15.28
C GLN A 75 0.40 -9.39 14.17
N LEU A 76 -0.76 -8.97 13.66
CA LEU A 76 -0.84 -7.99 12.59
C LEU A 76 -0.40 -6.61 13.07
N GLN A 77 0.67 -6.07 12.51
CA GLN A 77 1.27 -4.79 12.88
C GLN A 77 1.01 -3.70 11.83
N SER A 78 0.85 -4.09 10.57
CA SER A 78 0.65 -3.11 9.49
C SER A 78 -0.23 -3.63 8.36
N ILE A 79 -1.00 -2.70 7.80
CA ILE A 79 -1.72 -2.88 6.53
C ILE A 79 -1.18 -1.87 5.53
N LEU A 80 -0.85 -2.34 4.32
CA LEU A 80 -0.41 -1.51 3.21
C LEU A 80 -1.54 -1.45 2.17
N SER A 81 -1.86 -0.25 1.70
CA SER A 81 -2.91 -0.03 0.70
C SER A 81 -2.39 0.75 -0.50
N THR A 82 -2.64 0.24 -1.71
CA THR A 82 -2.23 0.89 -2.96
C THR A 82 -3.24 0.65 -4.09
N GLY A 83 -2.92 1.11 -5.29
CA GLY A 83 -3.72 0.95 -6.51
C GLY A 83 -4.76 2.04 -6.74
N SER A 84 -5.13 2.77 -5.71
CA SER A 84 -5.93 4.00 -5.73
C SER A 84 -5.82 4.70 -4.38
N PRO A 85 -6.17 5.99 -4.28
CA PRO A 85 -6.24 6.68 -3.01
C PRO A 85 -7.13 5.95 -2.01
N LEU A 86 -6.66 5.81 -0.78
CA LEU A 86 -7.46 5.25 0.31
C LEU A 86 -8.36 6.36 0.87
N LEU A 87 -9.66 6.16 0.79
CA LEU A 87 -10.63 7.14 1.24
C LEU A 87 -10.63 7.27 2.78
N PRO A 88 -10.93 8.46 3.33
CA PRO A 88 -11.01 8.67 4.77
C PRO A 88 -11.90 7.66 5.51
N GLU A 89 -13.03 7.27 4.93
CA GLU A 89 -13.98 6.29 5.49
C GLU A 89 -13.32 4.91 5.64
N SER A 90 -12.43 4.55 4.71
CA SER A 90 -11.71 3.28 4.77
C SER A 90 -10.68 3.25 5.92
N TYR A 91 -10.10 4.40 6.32
CA TYR A 91 -9.30 4.48 7.55
C TYR A 91 -10.17 4.19 8.77
N ASP A 92 -11.35 4.82 8.85
CA ASP A 92 -12.30 4.61 9.94
C ASP A 92 -12.71 3.14 10.03
N PHE A 93 -12.99 2.50 8.88
CA PHE A 93 -13.32 1.07 8.81
C PHE A 93 -12.19 0.19 9.34
N VAL A 94 -10.96 0.40 8.87
CA VAL A 94 -9.79 -0.40 9.28
C VAL A 94 -9.59 -0.34 10.78
N TYR A 95 -9.60 0.86 11.38
CA TYR A 95 -9.35 1.03 12.80
C TYR A 95 -10.52 0.58 13.68
N ARG A 96 -11.74 0.59 13.16
CA ARG A 96 -12.94 0.14 13.89
C ARG A 96 -13.17 -1.36 13.76
N GLU A 97 -13.04 -1.92 12.56
CA GLU A 97 -13.50 -3.28 12.26
C GLU A 97 -12.35 -4.30 12.05
N ILE A 98 -11.12 -3.84 11.88
CA ILE A 98 -9.96 -4.74 11.72
C ILE A 98 -9.08 -4.69 12.97
N LYS A 99 -8.38 -3.58 13.22
CA LYS A 99 -7.52 -3.47 14.40
C LYS A 99 -7.17 -2.02 14.73
N PRO A 100 -7.37 -1.56 15.99
CA PRO A 100 -7.17 -0.15 16.36
C PRO A 100 -5.71 0.26 16.54
N ASP A 101 -4.78 -0.67 16.72
CA ASP A 101 -3.38 -0.43 17.06
C ASP A 101 -2.38 -0.85 15.96
N LEU A 102 -2.80 -0.85 14.70
CA LEU A 102 -1.93 -1.13 13.57
C LEU A 102 -1.50 0.14 12.82
N ARG A 103 -0.43 0.01 12.03
CA ARG A 103 -0.02 1.05 11.09
C ARG A 103 -0.73 0.82 9.74
N LEU A 104 -1.64 1.71 9.39
CA LEU A 104 -2.26 1.75 8.08
C LEU A 104 -1.46 2.69 7.16
N SER A 105 -0.85 2.13 6.12
CA SER A 105 -0.02 2.88 5.18
C SER A 105 -0.69 2.91 3.80
N SER A 106 -1.24 4.04 3.43
CA SER A 106 -1.58 4.32 2.04
C SER A 106 -0.31 4.70 1.29
N ILE A 107 -0.11 4.15 0.10
CA ILE A 107 1.10 4.35 -0.68
C ILE A 107 0.78 4.80 -2.10
N SER A 108 1.62 5.68 -2.63
CA SER A 108 1.59 6.15 -4.01
C SER A 108 2.93 5.89 -4.67
N GLY A 109 2.92 5.12 -5.76
CA GLY A 109 4.12 4.73 -6.48
C GLY A 109 3.78 4.13 -7.83
N GLY A 110 4.74 3.49 -8.47
CA GLY A 110 4.55 2.93 -9.79
C GLY A 110 5.47 1.75 -10.09
N THR A 111 5.05 0.94 -11.07
CA THR A 111 5.81 -0.23 -11.52
C THR A 111 7.14 0.17 -12.12
N ASP A 112 7.18 1.22 -12.93
CA ASP A 112 8.39 1.63 -13.64
C ASP A 112 9.53 2.06 -12.71
N ILE A 113 9.19 2.60 -11.54
CA ILE A 113 10.18 3.04 -10.55
C ILE A 113 10.50 1.97 -9.50
N ILE A 114 9.75 0.88 -9.44
CA ILE A 114 9.83 -0.20 -8.41
C ILE A 114 9.94 0.40 -7.00
N SER A 115 9.17 1.44 -6.75
CA SER A 115 9.23 2.20 -5.49
C SER A 115 7.97 3.03 -5.29
N CYS A 116 7.96 3.82 -4.22
CA CYS A 116 6.89 4.76 -3.92
C CYS A 116 7.41 6.19 -3.80
N PHE A 117 6.68 7.12 -4.39
CA PHE A 117 6.88 8.55 -4.20
C PHE A 117 6.49 8.99 -2.79
N ALA A 118 5.39 8.43 -2.28
CA ALA A 118 4.92 8.64 -0.92
C ALA A 118 4.45 7.31 -0.30
N LEU A 119 4.71 7.12 0.99
CA LEU A 119 4.49 5.84 1.66
C LEU A 119 4.36 6.01 3.19
N GLY A 120 4.17 4.89 3.88
CA GLY A 120 4.10 4.83 5.32
C GLY A 120 5.46 4.97 6.02
N ASN A 121 5.43 5.45 7.25
CA ASN A 121 6.62 5.59 8.10
C ASN A 121 6.29 5.11 9.53
N PRO A 122 7.06 4.16 10.11
CA PRO A 122 6.79 3.64 11.44
C PRO A 122 7.01 4.66 12.57
N LEU A 123 7.70 5.77 12.30
CA LEU A 123 8.00 6.81 13.28
C LEU A 123 7.02 7.98 13.27
N LEU A 124 6.10 8.01 12.31
CA LEU A 124 5.15 9.10 12.14
C LEU A 124 3.72 8.62 12.45
N PRO A 125 2.84 9.53 12.95
CA PRO A 125 1.44 9.22 13.11
C PRO A 125 0.77 8.99 11.75
N VAL A 126 -0.30 8.21 11.76
CA VAL A 126 -1.20 8.04 10.62
C VAL A 126 -2.34 9.04 10.73
N TYR A 127 -2.47 9.90 9.74
CA TYR A 127 -3.60 10.83 9.64
C TYR A 127 -4.64 10.29 8.64
N ARG A 128 -5.89 10.43 8.99
CA ARG A 128 -7.04 10.00 8.21
C ARG A 128 -7.05 10.67 6.83
N GLY A 129 -6.99 9.87 5.77
CA GLY A 129 -7.02 10.35 4.38
C GLY A 129 -5.70 10.89 3.84
N GLU A 130 -4.59 10.74 4.58
CA GLU A 130 -3.28 11.26 4.17
C GLU A 130 -2.27 10.15 3.87
N LEU A 131 -1.31 10.47 3.00
CA LEU A 131 -0.05 9.75 2.85
C LEU A 131 0.94 10.28 3.90
N GLN A 132 1.60 9.40 4.66
CA GLN A 132 2.40 9.83 5.82
C GLN A 132 3.61 10.68 5.45
N CYS A 133 4.37 10.29 4.43
CA CYS A 133 5.58 11.03 4.04
C CYS A 133 6.06 10.68 2.64
N ARG A 134 7.00 11.46 2.16
CA ARG A 134 7.76 11.18 0.93
C ARG A 134 8.61 9.93 1.10
N GLY A 135 8.78 9.14 0.03
CA GLY A 135 9.68 8.00 -0.01
C GLY A 135 11.13 8.42 0.23
N LEU A 136 11.91 7.51 0.84
CA LEU A 136 13.35 7.76 1.05
C LEU A 136 14.06 7.90 -0.30
N GLY A 137 14.83 8.96 -0.45
CA GLY A 137 15.54 9.30 -1.69
C GLY A 137 14.67 9.95 -2.77
N MET A 138 13.36 10.17 -2.50
CA MET A 138 12.42 10.78 -3.43
C MET A 138 12.28 12.29 -3.20
N ALA A 139 12.75 13.10 -4.15
CA ALA A 139 12.55 14.55 -4.12
C ALA A 139 11.18 14.91 -4.70
N VAL A 140 10.13 14.65 -3.94
CA VAL A 140 8.74 14.88 -4.36
C VAL A 140 8.26 16.26 -3.93
N ALA A 141 7.55 16.94 -4.83
CA ALA A 141 6.86 18.20 -4.59
C ALA A 141 5.49 18.22 -5.29
N ILE A 142 4.66 19.18 -4.94
CA ILE A 142 3.40 19.45 -5.64
C ILE A 142 3.60 20.68 -6.50
N TYR A 143 3.18 20.60 -7.76
CA TYR A 143 3.30 21.67 -8.74
C TYR A 143 1.93 22.14 -9.20
N ASN A 144 1.76 23.45 -9.36
CA ASN A 144 0.56 24.02 -9.97
C ASN A 144 0.60 23.92 -11.51
N ASP A 145 -0.47 24.36 -12.18
CA ASP A 145 -0.58 24.33 -13.64
C ASP A 145 0.46 25.23 -14.35
N ALA A 146 1.06 26.18 -13.64
CA ALA A 146 2.15 27.02 -14.17
C ALA A 146 3.53 26.34 -14.06
N GLY A 147 3.60 25.13 -13.48
CA GLY A 147 4.87 24.42 -13.27
C GLY A 147 5.68 24.96 -12.09
N GLU A 148 5.06 25.60 -11.13
CA GLU A 148 5.70 26.13 -9.93
C GLU A 148 5.38 25.26 -8.71
N PRO A 149 6.36 25.02 -7.80
CA PRO A 149 6.11 24.24 -6.61
C PRO A 149 5.20 25.00 -5.64
N VAL A 150 4.18 24.31 -5.13
CA VAL A 150 3.20 24.86 -4.18
C VAL A 150 3.11 24.05 -2.89
N SER A 151 2.59 24.66 -1.82
CA SER A 151 2.35 24.01 -0.54
C SER A 151 0.99 24.46 0.02
N GLY A 152 0.21 23.49 0.54
CA GLY A 152 -1.13 23.76 1.05
C GLY A 152 -2.19 23.96 -0.04
N GLU A 153 -1.86 23.68 -1.28
CA GLU A 153 -2.73 23.77 -2.45
C GLU A 153 -2.77 22.44 -3.21
N LYS A 154 -3.81 22.27 -4.04
CA LYS A 154 -3.90 21.14 -4.97
C LYS A 154 -2.96 21.35 -6.14
N GLY A 155 -2.37 20.25 -6.63
CA GLY A 155 -1.52 20.25 -7.80
C GLY A 155 -1.06 18.85 -8.16
N GLU A 156 -0.16 18.75 -9.13
CA GLU A 156 0.43 17.50 -9.59
C GLU A 156 1.59 17.06 -8.71
N LEU A 157 1.63 15.77 -8.38
CA LEU A 157 2.75 15.17 -7.65
C LEU A 157 3.91 14.94 -8.62
N VAL A 158 5.02 15.62 -8.40
CA VAL A 158 6.20 15.59 -9.27
C VAL A 158 7.41 15.10 -8.50
N CYS A 159 8.17 14.15 -9.08
CA CYS A 159 9.50 13.78 -8.60
C CYS A 159 10.55 14.64 -9.34
N CYS A 160 11.19 15.55 -8.60
CA CYS A 160 12.01 16.64 -9.17
C CYS A 160 13.48 16.28 -9.40
N LYS A 161 13.94 15.11 -8.93
CA LYS A 161 15.35 14.68 -9.02
C LYS A 161 15.43 13.19 -9.31
N THR A 162 16.58 12.76 -9.80
CA THR A 162 16.92 11.34 -9.93
C THR A 162 16.92 10.63 -8.57
N PHE A 163 16.62 9.35 -8.57
CA PHE A 163 16.53 8.51 -7.38
C PHE A 163 17.08 7.09 -7.69
N PRO A 164 17.41 6.28 -6.67
CA PRO A 164 18.15 5.02 -6.88
C PRO A 164 17.48 4.00 -7.80
N SER A 165 16.14 3.94 -7.81
CA SER A 165 15.36 3.01 -8.65
C SER A 165 14.77 3.67 -9.90
N MET A 166 15.26 4.84 -10.29
CA MET A 166 14.85 5.50 -11.53
C MET A 166 15.23 4.62 -12.73
N PRO A 167 14.32 4.32 -13.66
CA PRO A 167 14.63 3.54 -14.85
C PRO A 167 15.69 4.26 -15.71
N ILE A 168 16.60 3.48 -16.28
CA ILE A 168 17.61 3.98 -17.23
C ILE A 168 17.09 4.02 -18.67
N GLY A 169 15.91 3.41 -18.91
CA GLY A 169 15.24 3.32 -20.19
C GLY A 169 14.20 2.20 -20.17
N PHE A 170 13.40 2.11 -21.21
CA PHE A 170 12.43 1.04 -21.40
C PHE A 170 12.90 0.06 -22.47
N TRP A 171 12.43 -1.17 -22.39
CA TRP A 171 12.79 -2.21 -23.35
C TRP A 171 12.24 -1.85 -24.75
N ASN A 172 13.10 -1.90 -25.77
CA ASN A 172 12.79 -1.52 -27.15
C ASN A 172 12.32 -0.07 -27.36
N ASP A 173 12.65 0.85 -26.46
CA ASP A 173 12.43 2.28 -26.61
C ASP A 173 13.67 2.93 -27.23
N ALA A 174 13.72 2.96 -28.56
CA ALA A 174 14.89 3.45 -29.28
C ALA A 174 15.08 4.97 -29.25
N ASP A 175 14.00 5.69 -28.94
CA ASP A 175 13.96 7.16 -28.99
C ASP A 175 14.04 7.81 -27.60
N GLY A 176 14.05 7.02 -26.52
CA GLY A 176 14.27 7.44 -25.12
C GLY A 176 13.12 8.14 -24.50
#